data_d9b7133abd2be252dbae8b48dec5661d
#
_entry.id   d9b7133abd2be252dbae8b48dec5661d
#
_cell.length_a   1.000
_cell.length_b   1.000
_cell.length_c   1.000
_cell.angle_alpha   90.00
_cell.angle_beta   90.00
_cell.angle_gamma   90.00
#
_symmetry.space_group_name_H-M   'P 1'
#
loop_
_entity.id
_entity.type
_entity.pdbx_description
1 polymer ?
#
loop_
_entity_poly.entity_id
_entity_poly.type
_entity_poly.pdbx_seq_one_letter_code
_entity_poly.pdbx_strand_id
1 'polypeptide(L)'
;MTTLINIRDSVKDFLIKYEKIAIPVLKFVGMFLVLMSYTNIMGYSTQMNNPAVKFILSLICAFLPMQIMVLVAGLVGLLHMYAVGIDIAAVYLVMFILMYLLYVRFAPKHGWIIMILPLLYMLKLHYMIPIVISIFVGPVGIVPMIFGVIFYYFSLHVKELVALLATASEENSIQGFSYVLNAMLSDKAMLLTILVFVLVIAATYIIYRQSFEYSWLIAIGTGTILGIILFLVGGIVLEADVNIMVIFLGSIGGAVLALIAQFFKGVLDYSRTETVQFEDDEYYYYVKAVPKVKVSEQNVKVQKISGKTVRNEAEKQAAARRTAEQPIRRTVSEHPQPIRRSEADRLRGDMNSVDR
;
A
#
# COMPACT_ATOMS: atom_id res chain seq x y z
N MET A 1 5.18 -21.59 7.62
CA MET A 1 5.58 -20.34 6.91
C MET A 1 5.53 -20.47 5.39
N THR A 2 6.00 -21.55 4.80
CA THR A 2 5.98 -21.80 3.34
C THR A 2 4.61 -21.70 2.69
N THR A 3 3.56 -22.20 3.35
CA THR A 3 2.18 -22.17 2.82
C THR A 3 1.62 -20.75 2.66
N LEU A 4 1.88 -19.86 3.64
CA LEU A 4 1.43 -18.48 3.58
C LEU A 4 2.16 -17.68 2.50
N ILE A 5 3.46 -17.94 2.32
CA ILE A 5 4.27 -17.33 1.26
C ILE A 5 3.75 -17.79 -0.11
N ASN A 6 3.47 -19.08 -0.28
CA ASN A 6 2.92 -19.62 -1.52
C ASN A 6 1.54 -19.01 -1.87
N ILE A 7 0.66 -18.84 -0.85
CA ILE A 7 -0.65 -18.17 -1.05
C ILE A 7 -0.43 -16.73 -1.50
N ARG A 8 0.46 -15.99 -0.83
CA ARG A 8 0.78 -14.61 -1.20
C ARG A 8 1.27 -14.51 -2.64
N ASP A 9 2.22 -15.38 -3.02
CA ASP A 9 2.82 -15.37 -4.35
C ASP A 9 1.80 -15.76 -5.41
N SER A 10 0.94 -16.77 -5.14
CA SER A 10 -0.18 -17.14 -6.02
C SER A 10 -1.17 -15.99 -6.22
N VAL A 11 -1.50 -15.23 -5.16
CA VAL A 11 -2.38 -14.06 -5.26
C VAL A 11 -1.73 -12.96 -6.10
N LYS A 12 -0.42 -12.74 -5.94
CA LYS A 12 0.31 -11.74 -6.75
C LYS A 12 0.37 -12.13 -8.22
N ASP A 13 0.73 -13.35 -8.52
CA ASP A 13 0.80 -13.87 -9.89
C ASP A 13 -0.57 -13.77 -10.56
N PHE A 14 -1.64 -14.10 -9.82
CA PHE A 14 -3.01 -13.91 -10.30
C PHE A 14 -3.31 -12.43 -10.60
N LEU A 15 -2.98 -11.51 -9.68
CA LEU A 15 -3.21 -10.07 -9.88
C LEU A 15 -2.41 -9.52 -11.04
N ILE A 16 -1.15 -9.90 -11.20
CA ILE A 16 -0.28 -9.49 -12.31
C ILE A 16 -0.84 -10.04 -13.63
N LYS A 17 -1.19 -11.32 -13.66
CA LYS A 17 -1.73 -11.98 -14.88
C LYS A 17 -3.02 -11.33 -15.36
N TYR A 18 -3.90 -10.94 -14.43
CA TYR A 18 -5.21 -10.35 -14.73
C TYR A 18 -5.27 -8.85 -14.43
N GLU A 19 -4.15 -8.14 -14.39
CA GLU A 19 -4.05 -6.73 -14.01
C GLU A 19 -5.04 -5.84 -14.78
N LYS A 20 -5.16 -6.05 -16.09
CA LYS A 20 -6.05 -5.30 -16.97
C LYS A 20 -7.54 -5.42 -16.60
N ILE A 21 -7.93 -6.51 -15.94
CA ILE A 21 -9.31 -6.73 -15.48
C ILE A 21 -9.43 -6.43 -14.00
N ALA A 22 -8.46 -6.84 -13.20
CA ALA A 22 -8.47 -6.70 -11.74
C ALA A 22 -8.49 -5.23 -11.30
N ILE A 23 -7.73 -4.35 -11.96
CA ILE A 23 -7.69 -2.92 -11.61
C ILE A 23 -9.05 -2.24 -11.84
N PRO A 24 -9.71 -2.35 -13.02
CA PRO A 24 -11.06 -1.79 -13.19
C PRO A 24 -12.09 -2.37 -12.23
N VAL A 25 -12.05 -3.67 -11.97
CA VAL A 25 -12.97 -4.32 -11.01
C VAL A 25 -12.76 -3.77 -9.59
N LEU A 26 -11.51 -3.64 -9.16
CA LEU A 26 -11.20 -3.07 -7.84
C LEU A 26 -11.65 -1.61 -7.71
N LYS A 27 -11.43 -0.79 -8.77
CA LYS A 27 -11.91 0.59 -8.82
C LYS A 27 -13.43 0.67 -8.79
N PHE A 28 -14.12 -0.21 -9.54
CA PHE A 28 -15.58 -0.30 -9.53
C PHE A 28 -16.11 -0.60 -8.13
N VAL A 29 -15.63 -1.68 -7.51
CA VAL A 29 -16.06 -2.09 -6.16
C VAL A 29 -15.74 -0.99 -5.14
N GLY A 30 -14.53 -0.43 -5.18
CA GLY A 30 -14.12 0.64 -4.28
C GLY A 30 -15.01 1.87 -4.41
N MET A 31 -15.27 2.34 -5.63
CA MET A 31 -16.15 3.49 -5.87
C MET A 31 -17.59 3.21 -5.48
N PHE A 32 -18.11 2.01 -5.74
CA PHE A 32 -19.45 1.63 -5.34
C PHE A 32 -19.62 1.65 -3.82
N LEU A 33 -18.66 1.11 -3.07
CA LEU A 33 -18.67 1.15 -1.60
C LEU A 33 -18.56 2.59 -1.07
N VAL A 34 -17.75 3.44 -1.70
CA VAL A 34 -17.64 4.86 -1.36
C VAL A 34 -18.99 5.57 -1.57
N LEU A 35 -19.64 5.38 -2.70
CA LEU A 35 -20.95 5.99 -2.97
C LEU A 35 -22.06 5.47 -2.04
N MET A 36 -21.97 4.20 -1.63
CA MET A 36 -22.85 3.64 -0.60
C MET A 36 -22.62 4.30 0.77
N SER A 37 -21.35 4.52 1.15
CA SER A 37 -21.03 5.22 2.40
C SER A 37 -21.54 6.67 2.40
N TYR A 38 -21.44 7.37 1.28
CA TYR A 38 -21.98 8.73 1.13
C TYR A 38 -23.49 8.77 1.36
N THR A 39 -24.22 7.79 0.83
CA THR A 39 -25.67 7.70 1.08
C THR A 39 -26.01 7.49 2.56
N ASN A 40 -25.21 6.68 3.27
CA ASN A 40 -25.45 6.45 4.70
C ASN A 40 -25.10 7.66 5.57
N ILE A 41 -24.14 8.47 5.16
CA ILE A 41 -23.71 9.66 5.90
C ILE A 41 -24.54 10.88 5.52
N MET A 42 -24.72 11.13 4.25
CA MET A 42 -25.36 12.33 3.71
C MET A 42 -26.81 12.10 3.27
N GLY A 43 -27.07 11.15 2.38
CA GLY A 43 -28.38 10.61 1.97
C GLY A 43 -29.50 11.57 1.56
N TYR A 44 -29.23 12.86 1.33
CA TYR A 44 -30.26 13.89 1.15
C TYR A 44 -30.84 13.93 -0.27
N SER A 45 -30.05 13.62 -1.29
CA SER A 45 -30.52 13.63 -2.69
C SER A 45 -31.17 12.30 -3.05
N THR A 46 -32.48 12.31 -3.35
CA THR A 46 -33.22 11.12 -3.79
C THR A 46 -32.70 10.51 -5.08
N GLN A 47 -32.20 11.35 -6.00
CA GLN A 47 -31.63 10.90 -7.27
C GLN A 47 -30.30 10.14 -7.07
N MET A 48 -29.41 10.64 -6.21
CA MET A 48 -28.12 10.00 -5.91
C MET A 48 -28.28 8.79 -4.99
N ASN A 49 -29.38 8.65 -4.28
CA ASN A 49 -29.68 7.50 -3.45
C ASN A 49 -30.09 6.26 -4.26
N ASN A 50 -30.47 6.44 -5.53
CA ASN A 50 -30.85 5.33 -6.39
C ASN A 50 -29.68 4.37 -6.61
N PRO A 51 -29.81 3.05 -6.30
CA PRO A 51 -28.77 2.06 -6.48
C PRO A 51 -28.27 1.94 -7.93
N ALA A 52 -29.18 2.12 -8.91
CA ALA A 52 -28.84 2.05 -10.32
C ALA A 52 -27.89 3.19 -10.74
N VAL A 53 -28.11 4.42 -10.22
CA VAL A 53 -27.24 5.57 -10.49
C VAL A 53 -25.85 5.32 -9.90
N LYS A 54 -25.76 4.82 -8.67
CA LYS A 54 -24.47 4.47 -8.03
C LYS A 54 -23.73 3.41 -8.83
N PHE A 55 -24.45 2.36 -9.29
CA PHE A 55 -23.85 1.28 -10.08
C PHE A 55 -23.28 1.80 -11.40
N ILE A 56 -24.08 2.56 -12.17
CA ILE A 56 -23.65 3.14 -13.45
C ILE A 56 -22.46 4.09 -13.24
N LEU A 57 -22.53 4.96 -12.25
CA LEU A 57 -21.47 5.93 -11.95
C LEU A 57 -20.16 5.22 -11.53
N SER A 58 -20.25 4.18 -10.72
CA SER A 58 -19.11 3.38 -10.32
C SER A 58 -18.50 2.62 -11.51
N LEU A 59 -19.35 2.13 -12.43
CA LEU A 59 -18.90 1.47 -13.65
C LEU A 59 -18.11 2.42 -14.58
N ILE A 60 -18.60 3.64 -14.74
CA ILE A 60 -17.89 4.67 -15.50
C ILE A 60 -16.54 4.99 -14.82
N CYS A 61 -16.54 5.17 -13.49
CA CYS A 61 -15.36 5.47 -12.71
C CYS A 61 -14.29 4.36 -12.77
N ALA A 62 -14.68 3.11 -13.03
CA ALA A 62 -13.75 1.98 -13.12
C ALA A 62 -12.64 2.19 -14.17
N PHE A 63 -12.93 2.94 -15.23
CA PHE A 63 -12.01 3.21 -16.35
C PHE A 63 -11.32 4.58 -16.25
N LEU A 64 -11.67 5.40 -15.26
CA LEU A 64 -11.13 6.74 -15.10
C LEU A 64 -9.87 6.76 -14.22
N PRO A 65 -8.99 7.77 -14.40
CA PRO A 65 -7.87 8.00 -13.49
C PRO A 65 -8.37 8.45 -12.10
N MET A 66 -7.55 8.23 -11.09
CA MET A 66 -7.90 8.47 -9.68
C MET A 66 -8.34 9.93 -9.43
N GLN A 67 -7.73 10.90 -10.09
CA GLN A 67 -8.07 12.32 -9.93
C GLN A 67 -9.52 12.60 -10.33
N ILE A 68 -9.97 11.99 -11.45
CA ILE A 68 -11.35 12.16 -11.93
C ILE A 68 -12.32 11.40 -11.02
N MET A 69 -11.95 10.25 -10.47
CA MET A 69 -12.78 9.53 -9.50
C MET A 69 -13.04 10.39 -8.25
N VAL A 70 -12.02 11.09 -7.71
CA VAL A 70 -12.16 12.02 -6.59
C VAL A 70 -13.08 13.18 -6.96
N LEU A 71 -12.95 13.72 -8.18
CA LEU A 71 -13.82 14.78 -8.67
C LEU A 71 -15.28 14.32 -8.74
N VAL A 72 -15.53 13.14 -9.32
CA VAL A 72 -16.88 12.56 -9.38
C VAL A 72 -17.46 12.33 -8.00
N ALA A 73 -16.68 11.77 -7.07
CA ALA A 73 -17.11 11.57 -5.68
C ALA A 73 -17.48 12.89 -5.00
N GLY A 74 -16.65 13.93 -5.19
CA GLY A 74 -16.93 15.27 -4.67
C GLY A 74 -18.17 15.91 -5.28
N LEU A 75 -18.40 15.75 -6.59
CA LEU A 75 -19.64 16.24 -7.24
C LEU A 75 -20.88 15.52 -6.71
N VAL A 76 -20.81 14.22 -6.45
CA VAL A 76 -21.93 13.49 -5.80
C VAL A 76 -22.19 14.04 -4.40
N GLY A 77 -21.12 14.31 -3.62
CA GLY A 77 -21.25 14.98 -2.33
C GLY A 77 -21.91 16.36 -2.45
N LEU A 78 -21.52 17.17 -3.45
CA LEU A 78 -22.11 18.47 -3.72
C LEU A 78 -23.61 18.37 -4.02
N LEU A 79 -24.04 17.36 -4.80
CA LEU A 79 -25.46 17.15 -5.09
C LEU A 79 -26.27 16.75 -3.84
N HIS A 80 -25.65 16.03 -2.90
CA HIS A 80 -26.29 15.77 -1.60
C HIS A 80 -26.41 17.04 -0.77
N MET A 81 -25.38 17.91 -0.74
CA MET A 81 -25.40 19.16 -0.01
C MET A 81 -26.41 20.17 -0.64
N TYR A 82 -26.51 20.19 -1.96
CA TYR A 82 -27.51 21.01 -2.68
C TYR A 82 -28.93 20.63 -2.32
N ALA A 83 -29.20 19.35 -2.07
CA ALA A 83 -30.51 18.89 -1.63
C ALA A 83 -30.87 19.35 -0.19
N VAL A 84 -29.90 19.76 0.62
CA VAL A 84 -30.10 20.34 1.96
C VAL A 84 -30.39 21.84 1.85
N GLY A 85 -29.56 22.57 1.09
CA GLY A 85 -29.69 24.00 0.89
C GLY A 85 -28.53 24.53 0.02
N ILE A 86 -28.82 25.62 -0.70
CA ILE A 86 -27.86 26.25 -1.61
C ILE A 86 -26.67 26.87 -0.85
N ASP A 87 -26.91 27.38 0.34
CA ASP A 87 -25.90 27.92 1.25
C ASP A 87 -24.90 26.87 1.71
N ILE A 88 -25.40 25.70 2.11
CA ILE A 88 -24.55 24.55 2.49
C ILE A 88 -23.77 24.00 1.28
N ALA A 89 -24.43 23.93 0.12
CA ALA A 89 -23.76 23.52 -1.12
C ALA A 89 -22.66 24.50 -1.52
N ALA A 90 -22.83 25.80 -1.32
CA ALA A 90 -21.82 26.81 -1.61
C ALA A 90 -20.58 26.64 -0.71
N VAL A 91 -20.76 26.40 0.60
CA VAL A 91 -19.65 26.12 1.53
C VAL A 91 -18.90 24.85 1.11
N TYR A 92 -19.65 23.78 0.85
CA TYR A 92 -19.07 22.52 0.38
C TYR A 92 -18.27 22.71 -0.89
N LEU A 93 -18.79 23.45 -1.86
CA LEU A 93 -18.12 23.73 -3.14
C LEU A 93 -16.79 24.45 -2.95
N VAL A 94 -16.76 25.49 -2.12
CA VAL A 94 -15.52 26.22 -1.80
C VAL A 94 -14.49 25.30 -1.14
N MET A 95 -14.90 24.53 -0.15
CA MET A 95 -14.04 23.55 0.51
C MET A 95 -13.55 22.49 -0.48
N PHE A 96 -14.43 22.02 -1.36
CA PHE A 96 -14.09 21.01 -2.37
C PHE A 96 -13.08 21.52 -3.40
N ILE A 97 -13.26 22.74 -3.90
CA ILE A 97 -12.32 23.37 -4.84
C ILE A 97 -10.94 23.53 -4.17
N LEU A 98 -10.89 24.04 -2.95
CA LEU A 98 -9.66 24.22 -2.20
C LEU A 98 -8.95 22.87 -1.98
N MET A 99 -9.69 21.86 -1.52
CA MET A 99 -9.20 20.51 -1.35
C MET A 99 -8.66 19.94 -2.67
N TYR A 100 -9.43 20.04 -3.75
CA TYR A 100 -9.08 19.45 -5.04
C TYR A 100 -7.80 20.08 -5.60
N LEU A 101 -7.62 21.39 -5.50
CA LEU A 101 -6.41 22.08 -5.94
C LEU A 101 -5.19 21.64 -5.12
N LEU A 102 -5.31 21.58 -3.79
CA LEU A 102 -4.24 21.15 -2.92
C LEU A 102 -3.91 19.66 -3.10
N TYR A 103 -4.95 18.81 -3.18
CA TYR A 103 -4.77 17.37 -3.42
C TYR A 103 -4.04 17.10 -4.74
N VAL A 104 -4.48 17.70 -5.85
CA VAL A 104 -3.86 17.51 -7.17
C VAL A 104 -2.43 18.02 -7.18
N ARG A 105 -2.12 19.08 -6.43
CA ARG A 105 -0.78 19.64 -6.32
C ARG A 105 0.18 18.77 -5.52
N PHE A 106 -0.24 18.26 -4.36
CA PHE A 106 0.65 17.60 -3.40
C PHE A 106 0.61 16.07 -3.45
N ALA A 107 -0.55 15.47 -3.72
CA ALA A 107 -0.75 14.02 -3.61
C ALA A 107 -1.64 13.41 -4.71
N PRO A 108 -1.39 13.69 -6.02
CA PRO A 108 -2.33 13.35 -7.10
C PRO A 108 -2.61 11.85 -7.25
N LYS A 109 -1.69 10.99 -6.80
CA LYS A 109 -1.83 9.52 -6.87
C LYS A 109 -2.58 8.93 -5.67
N HIS A 110 -2.80 9.71 -4.61
CA HIS A 110 -3.30 9.22 -3.32
C HIS A 110 -4.72 9.68 -2.98
N GLY A 111 -5.50 10.08 -3.98
CA GLY A 111 -6.91 10.50 -3.81
C GLY A 111 -7.83 9.43 -3.22
N TRP A 112 -7.46 8.16 -3.34
CA TRP A 112 -8.17 7.07 -2.69
C TRP A 112 -8.30 7.26 -1.17
N ILE A 113 -7.35 7.98 -0.53
CA ILE A 113 -7.40 8.28 0.90
C ILE A 113 -8.63 9.13 1.23
N ILE A 114 -8.89 10.19 0.44
CA ILE A 114 -10.06 11.07 0.65
C ILE A 114 -11.35 10.28 0.49
N MET A 115 -11.42 9.43 -0.53
CA MET A 115 -12.63 8.67 -0.84
C MET A 115 -12.93 7.57 0.17
N ILE A 116 -11.90 6.85 0.65
CA ILE A 116 -12.10 5.71 1.55
C ILE A 116 -12.41 6.14 3.00
N LEU A 117 -12.02 7.36 3.39
CA LEU A 117 -12.19 7.85 4.76
C LEU A 117 -13.64 7.79 5.25
N PRO A 118 -14.65 8.30 4.54
CA PRO A 118 -16.05 8.18 4.96
C PRO A 118 -16.50 6.74 5.15
N LEU A 119 -16.04 5.82 4.28
CA LEU A 119 -16.31 4.39 4.41
C LEU A 119 -15.72 3.81 5.71
N LEU A 120 -14.48 4.16 6.02
CA LEU A 120 -13.80 3.67 7.23
C LEU A 120 -14.40 4.27 8.51
N TYR A 121 -14.89 5.51 8.47
CA TYR A 121 -15.66 6.08 9.58
C TYR A 121 -16.98 5.33 9.79
N MET A 122 -17.69 4.99 8.71
CA MET A 122 -18.92 4.19 8.79
C MET A 122 -18.66 2.82 9.43
N LEU A 123 -17.53 2.17 9.09
CA LEU A 123 -17.11 0.88 9.64
C LEU A 123 -16.43 0.98 11.01
N LYS A 124 -16.23 2.18 11.57
CA LYS A 124 -15.46 2.46 12.79
C LYS A 124 -14.00 1.98 12.74
N LEU A 125 -13.45 1.86 11.55
CA LEU A 125 -12.07 1.42 11.28
C LEU A 125 -11.11 2.57 10.93
N HIS A 126 -11.54 3.82 11.07
CA HIS A 126 -10.75 5.01 10.69
C HIS A 126 -9.43 5.14 11.46
N TYR A 127 -9.32 4.56 12.66
CA TYR A 127 -8.06 4.53 13.43
C TYR A 127 -6.91 3.77 12.76
N MET A 128 -7.18 2.91 11.77
CA MET A 128 -6.14 2.24 10.98
C MET A 128 -5.45 3.16 9.97
N ILE A 129 -6.12 4.26 9.58
CA ILE A 129 -5.70 5.13 8.49
C ILE A 129 -4.28 5.67 8.66
N PRO A 130 -3.90 6.28 9.80
CA PRO A 130 -2.58 6.85 9.95
C PRO A 130 -1.46 5.80 9.82
N ILE A 131 -1.69 4.58 10.31
CA ILE A 131 -0.71 3.49 10.24
C ILE A 131 -0.54 3.03 8.79
N VAL A 132 -1.65 2.80 8.08
CA VAL A 132 -1.62 2.38 6.67
C VAL A 132 -0.99 3.45 5.79
N ILE A 133 -1.35 4.72 5.98
CA ILE A 133 -0.75 5.84 5.24
C ILE A 133 0.76 5.89 5.47
N SER A 134 1.23 5.76 6.69
CA SER A 134 2.66 5.80 7.03
C SER A 134 3.46 4.76 6.26
N ILE A 135 2.92 3.54 6.17
CA ILE A 135 3.61 2.40 5.57
C ILE A 135 3.58 2.47 4.03
N PHE A 136 2.42 2.83 3.45
CA PHE A 136 2.20 2.72 2.01
C PHE A 136 2.48 4.01 1.24
N VAL A 137 2.23 5.16 1.85
CA VAL A 137 2.25 6.47 1.20
C VAL A 137 3.33 7.37 1.81
N GLY A 138 3.51 7.31 3.13
CA GLY A 138 4.38 8.20 3.88
C GLY A 138 3.74 9.58 4.12
N PRO A 139 4.55 10.64 4.42
CA PRO A 139 4.05 11.95 4.82
C PRO A 139 3.19 12.66 3.77
N VAL A 140 3.37 12.33 2.49
CA VAL A 140 2.57 12.92 1.40
C VAL A 140 1.07 12.63 1.56
N GLY A 141 0.73 11.52 2.24
CA GLY A 141 -0.64 11.15 2.55
C GLY A 141 -1.33 12.00 3.61
N ILE A 142 -0.61 12.87 4.33
CA ILE A 142 -1.18 13.75 5.36
C ILE A 142 -2.21 14.71 4.75
N VAL A 143 -1.90 15.30 3.60
CA VAL A 143 -2.78 16.28 2.93
C VAL A 143 -4.16 15.67 2.59
N PRO A 144 -4.24 14.57 1.81
CA PRO A 144 -5.53 13.96 1.52
C PRO A 144 -6.24 13.41 2.77
N MET A 145 -5.50 12.97 3.78
CA MET A 145 -6.07 12.50 5.04
C MET A 145 -6.76 13.63 5.80
N ILE A 146 -6.13 14.80 5.93
CA ILE A 146 -6.71 15.97 6.62
C ILE A 146 -8.04 16.36 5.94
N PHE A 147 -8.05 16.48 4.62
CA PHE A 147 -9.27 16.81 3.89
C PHE A 147 -10.35 15.75 4.03
N GLY A 148 -10.00 14.48 4.00
CA GLY A 148 -10.96 13.41 4.22
C GLY A 148 -11.62 13.48 5.61
N VAL A 149 -10.86 13.81 6.66
CA VAL A 149 -11.37 14.02 8.02
C VAL A 149 -12.29 15.25 8.03
N ILE A 150 -11.87 16.38 7.46
CA ILE A 150 -12.67 17.61 7.39
C ILE A 150 -14.01 17.36 6.67
N PHE A 151 -14.03 16.67 5.54
CA PHE A 151 -15.27 16.36 4.81
C PHE A 151 -16.20 15.41 5.57
N TYR A 152 -15.65 14.47 6.33
CA TYR A 152 -16.46 13.61 7.18
C TYR A 152 -17.15 14.42 8.29
N TYR A 153 -16.40 15.24 9.03
CA TYR A 153 -16.98 16.07 10.11
C TYR A 153 -17.93 17.14 9.58
N PHE A 154 -17.62 17.76 8.42
CA PHE A 154 -18.57 18.62 7.73
C PHE A 154 -19.92 17.92 7.50
N SER A 155 -19.86 16.69 6.96
CA SER A 155 -21.08 15.91 6.71
C SER A 155 -21.83 15.55 7.99
N LEU A 156 -21.12 15.34 9.10
CA LEU A 156 -21.70 15.07 10.41
C LEU A 156 -22.46 16.30 10.92
N HIS A 157 -21.86 17.50 10.87
CA HIS A 157 -22.53 18.74 11.29
C HIS A 157 -23.68 19.14 10.38
N VAL A 158 -23.60 18.85 9.08
CA VAL A 158 -24.75 19.00 8.19
C VAL A 158 -25.90 18.06 8.60
N LYS A 159 -25.59 16.84 9.02
CA LYS A 159 -26.62 15.91 9.51
C LYS A 159 -27.27 16.42 10.80
N GLU A 160 -26.51 17.00 11.70
CA GLU A 160 -27.02 17.64 12.92
C GLU A 160 -27.92 18.84 12.59
N LEU A 161 -27.49 19.70 11.65
CA LEU A 161 -28.28 20.81 11.17
C LEU A 161 -29.65 20.34 10.62
N VAL A 162 -29.66 19.33 9.76
CA VAL A 162 -30.90 18.78 9.18
C VAL A 162 -31.82 18.23 10.27
N ALA A 163 -31.27 17.57 11.29
CA ALA A 163 -32.05 17.10 12.44
C ALA A 163 -32.67 18.29 13.25
N LEU A 164 -31.89 19.35 13.44
CA LEU A 164 -32.38 20.56 14.11
C LEU A 164 -33.48 21.28 13.31
N LEU A 165 -33.30 21.40 11.99
CA LEU A 165 -34.29 22.01 11.10
C LEU A 165 -35.63 21.22 11.07
N ALA A 166 -35.56 19.91 11.21
CA ALA A 166 -36.75 19.05 11.29
C ALA A 166 -37.57 19.25 12.58
N THR A 167 -36.95 19.79 13.64
CA THR A 167 -37.58 20.04 14.95
C THR A 167 -37.87 21.53 15.23
N ALA A 168 -37.28 22.42 14.42
CA ALA A 168 -37.46 23.86 14.59
C ALA A 168 -38.87 24.31 14.14
N SER A 169 -39.54 25.13 14.95
CA SER A 169 -40.73 25.89 14.54
C SER A 169 -40.34 27.02 13.59
N GLU A 170 -41.26 27.42 12.70
CA GLU A 170 -41.02 28.40 11.61
C GLU A 170 -40.46 29.77 12.08
N GLU A 171 -40.60 30.11 13.37
CA GLU A 171 -40.11 31.38 13.93
C GLU A 171 -38.57 31.46 14.14
N ASN A 172 -37.87 30.34 14.18
CA ASN A 172 -36.42 30.30 14.37
C ASN A 172 -35.71 29.88 13.08
N SER A 173 -35.50 30.80 12.14
CA SER A 173 -34.69 30.58 10.96
C SER A 173 -33.21 30.42 11.34
N ILE A 174 -32.77 29.22 11.50
CA ILE A 174 -31.34 28.90 11.69
C ILE A 174 -30.62 29.19 10.38
N GLN A 175 -29.67 30.12 10.40
CA GLN A 175 -28.77 30.31 9.25
C GLN A 175 -27.86 29.12 9.13
N GLY A 176 -28.20 28.15 8.26
CA GLY A 176 -27.52 26.88 8.12
C GLY A 176 -26.01 27.00 7.90
N PHE A 177 -25.60 27.97 7.09
CA PHE A 177 -24.21 28.32 6.85
C PHE A 177 -23.45 28.65 8.13
N SER A 178 -23.95 29.59 8.95
CA SER A 178 -23.28 30.02 10.19
C SER A 178 -23.20 28.87 11.20
N TYR A 179 -24.27 28.07 11.29
CA TYR A 179 -24.27 26.90 12.17
C TYR A 179 -23.16 25.92 11.84
N VAL A 180 -23.08 25.46 10.58
CA VAL A 180 -22.11 24.45 10.18
C VAL A 180 -20.67 24.95 10.33
N LEU A 181 -20.40 26.21 9.93
CA LEU A 181 -19.04 26.77 10.09
C LEU A 181 -18.64 26.89 11.56
N ASN A 182 -19.51 27.41 12.42
CA ASN A 182 -19.22 27.53 13.83
C ASN A 182 -19.04 26.15 14.51
N ALA A 183 -19.90 25.19 14.16
CA ALA A 183 -19.80 23.84 14.66
C ALA A 183 -18.45 23.20 14.27
N MET A 184 -18.03 23.33 13.00
CA MET A 184 -16.72 22.82 12.55
C MET A 184 -15.54 23.49 13.24
N LEU A 185 -15.55 24.81 13.38
CA LEU A 185 -14.46 25.56 14.01
C LEU A 185 -14.32 25.24 15.52
N SER A 186 -15.44 24.88 16.15
CA SER A 186 -15.50 24.55 17.57
C SER A 186 -15.36 23.06 17.86
N ASP A 187 -15.27 22.21 16.83
CA ASP A 187 -15.23 20.75 16.98
C ASP A 187 -13.87 20.28 17.48
N LYS A 188 -13.80 20.06 18.78
CA LYS A 188 -12.60 19.56 19.47
C LYS A 188 -12.23 18.14 19.02
N ALA A 189 -13.21 17.29 18.69
CA ALA A 189 -13.00 15.93 18.25
C ALA A 189 -12.37 15.88 16.85
N MET A 190 -12.80 16.76 15.94
CA MET A 190 -12.21 16.93 14.62
C MET A 190 -10.73 17.35 14.72
N LEU A 191 -10.47 18.41 15.51
CA LEU A 191 -9.12 18.92 15.69
C LEU A 191 -8.20 17.88 16.32
N LEU A 192 -8.67 17.17 17.37
CA LEU A 192 -7.95 16.07 18.00
C LEU A 192 -7.63 14.96 16.98
N THR A 193 -8.59 14.56 16.18
CA THR A 193 -8.40 13.50 15.18
C THR A 193 -7.34 13.88 14.16
N ILE A 194 -7.37 15.09 13.64
CA ILE A 194 -6.37 15.57 12.67
C ILE A 194 -4.98 15.57 13.32
N LEU A 195 -4.86 16.14 14.51
CA LEU A 195 -3.59 16.24 15.22
C LEU A 195 -3.00 14.86 15.53
N VAL A 196 -3.80 13.95 16.08
CA VAL A 196 -3.35 12.59 16.41
C VAL A 196 -2.95 11.84 15.14
N PHE A 197 -3.73 11.92 14.08
CA PHE A 197 -3.41 11.23 12.82
C PHE A 197 -2.08 11.72 12.23
N VAL A 198 -1.85 13.03 12.22
CA VAL A 198 -0.59 13.62 11.74
C VAL A 198 0.59 13.14 12.57
N LEU A 199 0.48 13.15 13.91
CA LEU A 199 1.54 12.70 14.82
C LEU A 199 1.84 11.21 14.66
N VAL A 200 0.80 10.38 14.55
CA VAL A 200 0.94 8.92 14.34
C VAL A 200 1.58 8.64 12.98
N ILE A 201 1.17 9.34 11.91
CA ILE A 201 1.81 9.20 10.59
C ILE A 201 3.31 9.54 10.67
N ALA A 202 3.66 10.66 11.29
CA ALA A 202 5.04 11.09 11.40
C ALA A 202 5.89 10.08 12.21
N ALA A 203 5.43 9.70 13.40
CA ALA A 203 6.14 8.77 14.28
C ALA A 203 6.29 7.38 13.63
N THR A 204 5.20 6.81 13.12
CA THR A 204 5.22 5.51 12.46
C THR A 204 6.13 5.51 11.23
N TYR A 205 6.11 6.57 10.42
CA TYR A 205 6.95 6.70 9.23
C TYR A 205 8.44 6.77 9.58
N ILE A 206 8.81 7.55 10.61
CA ILE A 206 10.20 7.66 11.07
C ILE A 206 10.73 6.29 11.50
N ILE A 207 9.95 5.53 12.29
CA ILE A 207 10.33 4.20 12.77
C ILE A 207 10.39 3.20 11.60
N TYR A 208 9.40 3.23 10.72
CA TYR A 208 9.32 2.35 9.56
C TYR A 208 10.54 2.46 8.63
N ARG A 209 11.13 3.65 8.52
CA ARG A 209 12.32 3.92 7.69
C ARG A 209 13.65 3.52 8.34
N GLN A 210 13.66 3.13 9.59
CA GLN A 210 14.89 2.70 10.24
C GLN A 210 15.39 1.36 9.66
N SER A 211 16.71 1.14 9.72
CA SER A 211 17.38 -0.01 9.12
C SER A 211 17.52 -1.23 10.04
N PHE A 212 16.88 -1.24 11.22
CA PHE A 212 16.93 -2.39 12.11
C PHE A 212 15.94 -3.49 11.72
N GLU A 213 16.21 -4.72 12.19
CA GLU A 213 15.35 -5.86 11.92
C GLU A 213 13.94 -5.64 12.49
N TYR A 214 12.91 -6.06 11.71
CA TYR A 214 11.51 -5.91 12.08
C TYR A 214 11.02 -4.46 12.30
N SER A 215 11.73 -3.45 11.75
CA SER A 215 11.32 -2.04 11.88
C SER A 215 9.86 -1.79 11.52
N TRP A 216 9.32 -2.51 10.53
CA TRP A 216 7.93 -2.43 10.12
C TRP A 216 6.95 -2.92 11.22
N LEU A 217 7.30 -4.00 11.95
CA LEU A 217 6.47 -4.53 13.03
C LEU A 217 6.46 -3.57 14.22
N ILE A 218 7.64 -3.06 14.59
CA ILE A 218 7.79 -2.09 15.66
C ILE A 218 7.06 -0.78 15.32
N ALA A 219 7.14 -0.34 14.05
CA ALA A 219 6.41 0.85 13.59
C ALA A 219 4.89 0.71 13.72
N ILE A 220 4.32 -0.45 13.34
CA ILE A 220 2.89 -0.71 13.49
C ILE A 220 2.50 -0.73 14.97
N GLY A 221 3.25 -1.45 15.80
CA GLY A 221 2.99 -1.54 17.25
C GLY A 221 3.07 -0.17 17.94
N THR A 222 4.16 0.55 17.69
CA THR A 222 4.36 1.90 18.26
C THR A 222 3.30 2.88 17.78
N GLY A 223 2.99 2.88 16.47
CA GLY A 223 1.95 3.74 15.92
C GLY A 223 0.57 3.48 16.52
N THR A 224 0.24 2.21 16.76
CA THR A 224 -1.02 1.81 17.40
C THR A 224 -1.09 2.28 18.86
N ILE A 225 -0.05 2.01 19.64
CA ILE A 225 0.02 2.40 21.05
C ILE A 225 0.01 3.93 21.19
N LEU A 226 0.82 4.61 20.39
CA LEU A 226 0.88 6.07 20.36
C LEU A 226 -0.48 6.67 19.99
N GLY A 227 -1.18 6.13 19.00
CA GLY A 227 -2.51 6.57 18.61
C GLY A 227 -3.51 6.45 19.75
N ILE A 228 -3.55 5.30 20.43
CA ILE A 228 -4.42 5.08 21.60
C ILE A 228 -4.11 6.11 22.69
N ILE A 229 -2.84 6.26 23.07
CA ILE A 229 -2.43 7.20 24.13
C ILE A 229 -2.79 8.64 23.76
N LEU A 230 -2.50 9.07 22.55
CA LEU A 230 -2.78 10.43 22.09
C LEU A 230 -4.29 10.73 22.04
N PHE A 231 -5.13 9.76 21.63
CA PHE A 231 -6.57 9.94 21.67
C PHE A 231 -7.12 9.99 23.10
N LEU A 232 -6.62 9.17 24.01
CA LEU A 232 -7.06 9.17 25.42
C LEU A 232 -6.63 10.47 26.14
N VAL A 233 -5.35 10.81 26.04
CA VAL A 233 -4.81 12.03 26.68
C VAL A 233 -5.40 13.27 26.03
N GLY A 234 -5.44 13.33 24.70
CA GLY A 234 -5.98 14.45 23.95
C GLY A 234 -7.49 14.63 24.17
N GLY A 235 -8.25 13.52 24.30
CA GLY A 235 -9.66 13.54 24.64
C GLY A 235 -9.91 14.21 26.01
N ILE A 236 -9.09 13.86 27.02
CA ILE A 236 -9.20 14.49 28.35
C ILE A 236 -8.77 15.96 28.32
N VAL A 237 -7.64 16.28 27.67
CA VAL A 237 -7.07 17.65 27.65
C VAL A 237 -7.96 18.62 26.87
N LEU A 238 -8.52 18.18 25.76
CA LEU A 238 -9.39 19.00 24.91
C LEU A 238 -10.87 18.90 25.32
N GLU A 239 -11.20 18.07 26.31
CA GLU A 239 -12.59 17.75 26.67
C GLU A 239 -13.41 17.31 25.45
N ALA A 240 -12.79 16.53 24.57
CA ALA A 240 -13.44 16.01 23.36
C ALA A 240 -14.21 14.74 23.70
N ASP A 241 -15.43 14.63 23.19
CA ASP A 241 -16.23 13.42 23.36
C ASP A 241 -15.68 12.28 22.47
N VAL A 242 -14.93 11.39 23.09
CA VAL A 242 -14.29 10.26 22.39
C VAL A 242 -14.75 8.93 23.00
N ASN A 243 -15.14 7.99 22.15
CA ASN A 243 -15.55 6.67 22.60
C ASN A 243 -14.32 5.76 22.77
N ILE A 244 -13.93 5.55 24.04
CA ILE A 244 -12.75 4.76 24.41
C ILE A 244 -12.79 3.36 23.81
N MET A 245 -13.95 2.68 23.80
CA MET A 245 -14.07 1.33 23.28
C MET A 245 -13.82 1.27 21.76
N VAL A 246 -14.32 2.28 21.03
CA VAL A 246 -14.12 2.38 19.57
C VAL A 246 -12.65 2.67 19.26
N ILE A 247 -11.96 3.50 20.07
CA ILE A 247 -10.53 3.77 19.93
C ILE A 247 -9.73 2.47 20.05
N PHE A 248 -9.94 1.71 21.14
CA PHE A 248 -9.21 0.47 21.37
C PHE A 248 -9.48 -0.58 20.29
N LEU A 249 -10.74 -0.90 20.03
CA LEU A 249 -11.12 -1.92 19.03
C LEU A 249 -10.71 -1.50 17.63
N GLY A 250 -10.91 -0.23 17.26
CA GLY A 250 -10.53 0.31 15.97
C GLY A 250 -9.01 0.33 15.76
N SER A 251 -8.24 0.71 16.78
CA SER A 251 -6.78 0.73 16.72
C SER A 251 -6.18 -0.68 16.63
N ILE A 252 -6.66 -1.63 17.43
CA ILE A 252 -6.20 -3.02 17.39
C ILE A 252 -6.60 -3.66 16.04
N GLY A 253 -7.86 -3.51 15.61
CA GLY A 253 -8.33 -3.98 14.30
C GLY A 253 -7.52 -3.36 13.16
N GLY A 254 -7.21 -2.07 13.29
CA GLY A 254 -6.34 -1.35 12.37
C GLY A 254 -4.93 -1.89 12.32
N ALA A 255 -4.33 -2.24 13.45
CA ALA A 255 -3.01 -2.85 13.52
C ALA A 255 -2.99 -4.22 12.82
N VAL A 256 -4.01 -5.06 13.05
CA VAL A 256 -4.12 -6.36 12.39
C VAL A 256 -4.23 -6.20 10.87
N LEU A 257 -5.07 -5.28 10.40
CA LEU A 257 -5.21 -5.00 8.97
C LEU A 257 -3.91 -4.42 8.37
N ALA A 258 -3.20 -3.56 9.11
CA ALA A 258 -1.90 -3.04 8.69
C ALA A 258 -0.84 -4.14 8.59
N LEU A 259 -0.84 -5.10 9.52
CA LEU A 259 0.04 -6.28 9.47
C LEU A 259 -0.25 -7.15 8.24
N ILE A 260 -1.53 -7.42 7.95
CA ILE A 260 -1.94 -8.16 6.76
C ILE A 260 -1.50 -7.41 5.49
N ALA A 261 -1.78 -6.12 5.41
CA ALA A 261 -1.39 -5.30 4.27
C ALA A 261 0.13 -5.25 4.08
N GLN A 262 0.90 -5.12 5.18
CA GLN A 262 2.36 -5.16 5.16
C GLN A 262 2.90 -6.53 4.72
N PHE A 263 2.26 -7.62 5.12
CA PHE A 263 2.61 -8.95 4.66
C PHE A 263 2.54 -9.06 3.12
N PHE A 264 1.49 -8.52 2.51
CA PHE A 264 1.36 -8.48 1.06
C PHE A 264 2.32 -7.47 0.38
N LYS A 265 2.67 -6.37 1.05
CA LYS A 265 3.67 -5.40 0.55
C LYS A 265 5.08 -5.94 0.64
N GLY A 266 5.42 -6.66 1.71
CA GLY A 266 6.75 -7.16 2.01
C GLY A 266 7.16 -8.27 1.06
N VAL A 267 7.51 -7.92 -0.18
CA VAL A 267 8.13 -8.82 -1.15
C VAL A 267 9.62 -8.52 -1.17
N LEU A 268 10.31 -9.07 -0.21
CA LEU A 268 11.71 -9.36 -0.41
C LEU A 268 11.76 -10.82 -0.87
N ASP A 269 12.06 -11.02 -2.13
CA ASP A 269 12.44 -12.35 -2.62
C ASP A 269 13.82 -12.66 -2.05
N TYR A 270 13.83 -13.27 -0.87
CA TYR A 270 15.05 -13.65 -0.17
C TYR A 270 15.80 -14.81 -0.85
N SER A 271 15.24 -15.38 -1.90
CA SER A 271 15.85 -16.49 -2.65
C SER A 271 16.68 -16.02 -3.85
N ARG A 272 16.47 -14.79 -4.30
CA ARG A 272 17.04 -14.30 -5.56
C ARG A 272 18.29 -13.45 -5.34
N THR A 273 19.40 -13.92 -5.84
CA THR A 273 20.60 -13.10 -6.02
C THR A 273 20.43 -12.30 -7.30
N GLU A 274 20.40 -10.98 -7.21
CA GLU A 274 20.32 -10.10 -8.38
C GLU A 274 21.71 -9.51 -8.68
N THR A 275 22.08 -9.52 -9.93
CA THR A 275 23.25 -8.77 -10.41
C THR A 275 22.72 -7.56 -11.16
N VAL A 276 22.97 -6.38 -10.63
CA VAL A 276 22.57 -5.10 -11.23
C VAL A 276 23.82 -4.46 -11.80
N GLN A 277 23.75 -4.07 -13.06
CA GLN A 277 24.77 -3.28 -13.73
C GLN A 277 24.23 -1.89 -13.96
N PHE A 278 24.96 -0.87 -13.58
CA PHE A 278 24.70 0.51 -13.93
C PHE A 278 26.01 1.20 -14.25
N GLU A 279 25.96 2.24 -15.03
CA GLU A 279 27.11 3.00 -15.50
C GLU A 279 26.91 4.50 -15.22
N ASP A 280 27.97 5.19 -14.96
CA ASP A 280 28.06 6.65 -15.03
C ASP A 280 29.12 7.03 -16.07
N ASP A 281 29.42 8.31 -16.23
CA ASP A 281 30.34 8.82 -17.24
C ASP A 281 31.81 8.35 -17.05
N GLU A 282 32.13 7.78 -15.87
CA GLU A 282 33.49 7.37 -15.52
C GLU A 282 33.64 5.87 -15.24
N TYR A 283 32.56 5.20 -14.73
CA TYR A 283 32.67 3.80 -14.24
C TYR A 283 31.48 2.92 -14.61
N TYR A 284 31.79 1.63 -14.79
CA TYR A 284 30.82 0.54 -14.84
C TYR A 284 30.72 -0.11 -13.46
N TYR A 285 29.53 -0.16 -12.89
CA TYR A 285 29.29 -0.77 -11.58
C TYR A 285 28.58 -2.11 -11.73
N TYR A 286 29.21 -3.16 -11.16
CA TYR A 286 28.65 -4.50 -11.09
C TYR A 286 28.32 -4.82 -9.64
N VAL A 287 27.07 -4.71 -9.26
CA VAL A 287 26.63 -4.94 -7.88
C VAL A 287 25.91 -6.28 -7.78
N LYS A 288 26.44 -7.17 -6.95
CA LYS A 288 25.81 -8.44 -6.59
C LYS A 288 25.02 -8.27 -5.30
N ALA A 289 23.70 -8.17 -5.42
CA ALA A 289 22.81 -8.13 -4.26
C ALA A 289 22.54 -9.57 -3.80
N VAL A 290 23.00 -9.92 -2.60
CA VAL A 290 22.77 -11.23 -1.98
C VAL A 290 21.79 -11.02 -0.82
N PRO A 291 20.67 -11.77 -0.77
CA PRO A 291 19.72 -11.67 0.33
C PRO A 291 20.38 -12.01 1.67
N LYS A 292 20.12 -11.21 2.71
CA LYS A 292 20.61 -11.46 4.08
C LYS A 292 19.99 -12.71 4.72
N VAL A 293 18.76 -13.02 4.33
CA VAL A 293 18.03 -14.19 4.84
C VAL A 293 18.03 -15.27 3.77
N LYS A 294 18.66 -16.40 4.05
CA LYS A 294 18.58 -17.59 3.21
C LYS A 294 17.32 -18.37 3.61
N VAL A 295 16.29 -18.33 2.78
CA VAL A 295 15.19 -19.30 2.89
C VAL A 295 15.75 -20.64 2.41
N SER A 296 15.71 -21.67 3.26
CA SER A 296 16.18 -23.00 2.86
C SER A 296 15.35 -23.44 1.64
N GLU A 297 16.03 -23.65 0.53
CA GLU A 297 15.40 -24.23 -0.65
C GLU A 297 14.79 -25.58 -0.24
N GLN A 298 13.49 -25.72 -0.46
CA GLN A 298 12.89 -27.05 -0.37
C GLN A 298 13.63 -27.93 -1.36
N ASN A 299 14.22 -29.02 -0.85
CA ASN A 299 14.80 -30.07 -1.68
C ASN A 299 13.70 -30.65 -2.58
N VAL A 300 13.43 -29.99 -3.68
CA VAL A 300 12.65 -30.56 -4.77
C VAL A 300 13.53 -31.63 -5.37
N LYS A 301 13.32 -32.88 -4.94
CA LYS A 301 13.85 -34.04 -5.66
C LYS A 301 13.20 -34.03 -7.03
N VAL A 302 13.83 -33.36 -7.98
CA VAL A 302 13.49 -33.46 -9.39
C VAL A 302 13.92 -34.85 -9.82
N GLN A 303 13.01 -35.81 -9.77
CA GLN A 303 13.20 -37.08 -10.46
C GLN A 303 13.19 -36.76 -11.96
N LYS A 304 14.38 -36.58 -12.52
CA LYS A 304 14.53 -36.54 -13.97
C LYS A 304 14.15 -37.93 -14.49
N ILE A 305 12.91 -38.06 -14.95
CA ILE A 305 12.50 -39.16 -15.83
C ILE A 305 13.10 -38.83 -17.20
N SER A 306 14.38 -39.09 -17.31
CA SER A 306 15.08 -38.89 -18.57
C SER A 306 15.28 -40.27 -19.19
N GLY A 307 14.68 -40.47 -20.37
CA GLY A 307 14.88 -41.67 -21.18
C GLY A 307 16.31 -41.90 -21.71
N LYS A 308 17.30 -41.41 -20.97
CA LYS A 308 18.75 -41.61 -21.28
C LYS A 308 19.39 -42.84 -20.64
N THR A 309 18.70 -43.54 -19.73
CA THR A 309 19.27 -44.69 -19.05
C THR A 309 19.46 -45.89 -19.98
N VAL A 310 18.58 -46.07 -20.96
CA VAL A 310 18.67 -47.19 -21.92
C VAL A 310 19.83 -47.00 -22.89
N ARG A 311 20.17 -45.77 -23.25
CA ARG A 311 21.26 -45.48 -24.21
C ARG A 311 22.65 -45.64 -23.56
N ASN A 312 22.79 -45.27 -22.30
CA ASN A 312 24.06 -45.38 -21.58
C ASN A 312 24.40 -46.81 -21.19
N GLU A 313 23.42 -47.68 -20.97
CA GLU A 313 23.68 -49.12 -20.74
C GLU A 313 24.05 -49.86 -22.03
N ALA A 314 23.41 -49.48 -23.15
CA ALA A 314 23.80 -50.05 -24.45
C ALA A 314 25.20 -49.60 -24.89
N GLU A 315 25.60 -48.36 -24.64
CA GLU A 315 26.94 -47.84 -24.91
C GLU A 315 28.00 -48.46 -23.98
N LYS A 316 27.67 -48.69 -22.69
CA LYS A 316 28.59 -49.41 -21.76
C LYS A 316 28.76 -50.88 -22.13
N GLN A 317 27.70 -51.58 -22.60
CA GLN A 317 27.83 -52.94 -23.06
C GLN A 317 28.57 -53.04 -24.39
N ALA A 318 28.42 -52.09 -25.30
CA ALA A 318 29.19 -52.03 -26.53
C ALA A 318 30.68 -51.71 -26.29
N ALA A 319 31.00 -50.84 -25.33
CA ALA A 319 32.37 -50.54 -24.91
C ALA A 319 33.04 -51.73 -24.23
N ALA A 320 32.34 -52.48 -23.37
CA ALA A 320 32.83 -53.67 -22.71
C ALA A 320 33.14 -54.81 -23.68
N ARG A 321 32.35 -54.96 -24.75
CA ARG A 321 32.63 -55.94 -25.82
C ARG A 321 33.84 -55.57 -26.65
N ARG A 322 34.11 -54.28 -26.89
CA ARG A 322 35.28 -53.83 -27.64
C ARG A 322 36.58 -53.95 -26.84
N THR A 323 36.55 -53.89 -25.51
CA THR A 323 37.72 -54.08 -24.63
C THR A 323 38.09 -55.51 -24.45
N ALA A 324 37.19 -56.48 -24.71
CA ALA A 324 37.42 -57.88 -24.62
C ALA A 324 38.11 -58.50 -25.89
N GLU A 325 38.15 -57.75 -27.01
CA GLU A 325 38.68 -58.24 -28.31
C GLU A 325 40.04 -57.65 -28.72
N GLN A 326 40.78 -56.93 -27.87
CA GLN A 326 42.08 -56.40 -28.21
C GLN A 326 43.22 -57.16 -27.52
N PRO A 327 44.19 -57.67 -28.27
CA PRO A 327 45.37 -58.37 -27.69
C PRO A 327 46.36 -57.33 -27.15
N ILE A 328 47.00 -57.76 -26.06
CA ILE A 328 48.04 -57.07 -25.28
C ILE A 328 49.23 -56.72 -26.15
N ARG A 329 49.47 -55.41 -26.36
CA ARG A 329 50.76 -54.98 -26.91
C ARG A 329 51.45 -54.05 -25.88
N ARG A 330 52.48 -54.53 -25.24
CA ARG A 330 53.43 -53.77 -24.42
C ARG A 330 54.21 -52.82 -25.33
N THR A 331 54.34 -51.53 -25.00
CA THR A 331 55.58 -50.78 -25.27
C THR A 331 55.76 -49.69 -24.22
N VAL A 332 56.98 -49.63 -23.79
CA VAL A 332 57.64 -48.74 -22.84
C VAL A 332 57.96 -47.39 -23.53
N SER A 333 57.94 -46.30 -22.81
CA SER A 333 58.88 -45.18 -22.68
C SER A 333 58.21 -43.85 -22.53
N GLU A 334 58.42 -43.22 -21.42
CA GLU A 334 59.25 -42.03 -21.20
C GLU A 334 58.88 -40.74 -21.93
N HIS A 335 58.43 -39.78 -21.29
CA HIS A 335 59.06 -38.46 -20.97
C HIS A 335 58.08 -37.45 -20.36
N PRO A 336 58.48 -36.67 -19.36
CA PRO A 336 57.65 -35.67 -18.78
C PRO A 336 57.72 -34.32 -19.55
N GLN A 337 56.58 -33.71 -19.84
CA GLN A 337 56.51 -32.35 -20.42
C GLN A 337 56.39 -31.28 -19.36
N PRO A 338 56.92 -30.07 -19.56
CA PRO A 338 57.03 -29.02 -18.55
C PRO A 338 55.72 -28.27 -18.39
N ILE A 339 55.45 -27.87 -17.15
CA ILE A 339 54.32 -27.08 -16.68
C ILE A 339 54.35 -25.69 -17.36
N ARG A 340 53.30 -25.32 -18.09
CA ARG A 340 53.06 -23.95 -18.56
C ARG A 340 52.76 -23.05 -17.37
N ARG A 341 53.57 -21.99 -17.16
CA ARG A 341 53.29 -20.89 -16.22
C ARG A 341 51.98 -20.24 -16.55
N SER A 342 51.15 -20.07 -15.52
CA SER A 342 49.86 -19.46 -15.61
C SER A 342 49.98 -17.95 -15.86
N GLU A 343 49.00 -17.41 -16.55
CA GLU A 343 48.83 -15.99 -16.91
C GLU A 343 48.86 -15.00 -15.71
N ALA A 344 48.82 -15.53 -14.48
CA ALA A 344 48.91 -14.74 -13.26
C ALA A 344 50.28 -14.09 -13.02
N ASP A 345 51.37 -14.58 -13.65
CA ASP A 345 52.70 -13.98 -13.50
C ASP A 345 52.96 -12.82 -14.48
N ARG A 346 52.16 -12.64 -15.49
CA ARG A 346 52.27 -11.49 -16.43
C ARG A 346 51.73 -10.18 -15.87
N LEU A 347 50.75 -10.23 -14.96
CA LEU A 347 50.14 -9.02 -14.39
C LEU A 347 50.95 -8.44 -13.22
N ARG A 348 51.98 -9.11 -12.74
CA ARG A 348 52.81 -8.62 -11.64
C ARG A 348 54.08 -7.86 -12.12
N GLY A 349 54.35 -7.89 -13.43
CA GLY A 349 55.50 -7.22 -14.04
C GLY A 349 55.26 -5.76 -14.39
N ASP A 350 54.01 -5.38 -14.62
CA ASP A 350 53.70 -4.03 -15.15
C ASP A 350 53.37 -2.96 -14.07
N MET A 351 53.32 -3.35 -12.79
CA MET A 351 53.02 -2.41 -11.71
C MET A 351 54.24 -1.74 -11.08
N ASN A 352 55.45 -2.03 -11.55
CA ASN A 352 56.69 -1.44 -10.99
C ASN A 352 57.42 -0.46 -11.91
N SER A 353 56.78 0.07 -12.97
CA SER A 353 57.45 1.02 -13.90
C SER A 353 56.75 2.40 -14.00
N VAL A 354 55.89 2.78 -13.07
CA VAL A 354 55.32 4.14 -13.03
C VAL A 354 55.61 4.81 -11.67
N ASP A 355 56.89 4.90 -11.34
CA ASP A 355 57.39 5.89 -10.36
C ASP A 355 58.88 6.16 -10.70
N ARG A 356 59.03 7.09 -11.67
CA ARG A 356 60.21 7.98 -11.76
C ARG A 356 59.86 9.21 -12.56
#